data_b7b51b6ceac5a47ab4eed2379f51771b
#
_entry.id   b7b51b6ceac5a47ab4eed2379f51771b
#
_cell.length_a   1.000
_cell.length_b   1.000
_cell.length_c   1.000
_cell.angle_alpha   90.00
_cell.angle_beta   90.00
_cell.angle_gamma   90.00
#
_symmetry.space_group_name_H-M   'P 1'
#
loop_
_entity.id
_entity.type
_entity.pdbx_description
1 polymer ?
#
loop_
_entity_poly.entity_id
_entity_poly.type
_entity_poly.pdbx_seq_one_letter_code
_entity_poly.pdbx_strand_id
1 'polypeptide(L)'
;DVLNGKMVIRPGFPAGWLKASISLPDITYHFVRENDTDIYRIEQRFKAPLALTLQVNVGRERIHSVKVNGKEVDWSFAEAASGYPVVVIPASSAQKAIVEIVWKGNCLNPVLPEIQAEALAEIRIPSILGAVFGKIYDPQGVLIQPNVSDTSIRLSLIHI
;
A
#
# COMPACT_ATOMS: atom_id res chain seq x y z
N ASP A 1 0.88 17.67 -5.45
CA ASP A 1 1.70 18.86 -5.80
C ASP A 1 1.20 19.44 -7.12
N VAL A 2 0.17 20.27 -7.03
CA VAL A 2 -0.53 20.86 -8.18
C VAL A 2 0.41 21.76 -9.01
N LEU A 3 1.36 22.41 -8.37
CA LEU A 3 2.31 23.30 -9.05
C LEU A 3 3.24 22.52 -10.01
N ASN A 4 3.55 21.29 -9.68
CA ASN A 4 4.35 20.40 -10.52
C ASN A 4 3.50 19.47 -11.40
N GLY A 5 2.21 19.74 -11.52
CA GLY A 5 1.29 18.95 -12.34
C GLY A 5 1.09 17.51 -11.88
N LYS A 6 1.30 17.21 -10.58
CA LYS A 6 1.22 15.85 -10.04
C LYS A 6 0.19 15.75 -8.92
N MET A 7 -0.55 14.66 -8.89
CA MET A 7 -1.48 14.32 -7.83
C MET A 7 -1.29 12.86 -7.41
N VAL A 8 -1.19 12.65 -6.09
CA VAL A 8 -1.21 11.33 -5.49
C VAL A 8 -2.55 11.13 -4.80
N ILE A 9 -3.22 10.04 -5.12
CA ILE A 9 -4.45 9.61 -4.46
C ILE A 9 -4.11 8.38 -3.63
N ARG A 10 -4.29 8.49 -2.31
CA ARG A 10 -4.07 7.41 -1.36
C ARG A 10 -5.36 7.17 -0.57
N PRO A 11 -6.22 6.28 -1.06
CA PRO A 11 -7.44 5.93 -0.34
C PRO A 11 -7.09 5.13 0.91
N GLY A 12 -7.57 5.59 2.06
CA GLY A 12 -7.42 4.90 3.34
C GLY A 12 -8.68 4.09 3.69
N PHE A 13 -9.24 3.35 2.74
CA PHE A 13 -10.48 2.60 3.01
C PHE A 13 -10.23 1.40 3.91
N PRO A 14 -11.13 1.11 4.86
CA PRO A 14 -11.12 -0.14 5.59
C PRO A 14 -11.16 -1.34 4.63
N ALA A 15 -10.45 -2.41 4.97
CA ALA A 15 -10.33 -3.60 4.11
C ALA A 15 -11.69 -4.25 3.77
N GLY A 16 -12.69 -4.11 4.65
CA GLY A 16 -14.04 -4.67 4.43
C GLY A 16 -14.95 -3.83 3.52
N TRP A 17 -14.52 -2.64 3.06
CA TRP A 17 -15.38 -1.83 2.19
C TRP A 17 -15.38 -2.40 0.76
N LEU A 18 -16.58 -2.58 0.23
CA LEU A 18 -16.79 -3.06 -1.14
C LEU A 18 -17.01 -1.91 -2.13
N LYS A 19 -17.35 -0.73 -1.63
CA LYS A 19 -17.55 0.47 -2.45
C LYS A 19 -17.33 1.74 -1.66
N ALA A 20 -16.81 2.77 -2.33
CA ALA A 20 -16.69 4.10 -1.79
C ALA A 20 -16.77 5.14 -2.92
N SER A 21 -17.20 6.35 -2.59
CA SER A 21 -17.31 7.44 -3.55
C SER A 21 -17.00 8.76 -2.85
N ILE A 22 -16.20 9.58 -3.49
CA ILE A 22 -15.91 10.94 -3.08
C ILE A 22 -16.12 11.84 -4.28
N SER A 23 -16.86 12.93 -4.11
CA SER A 23 -17.06 13.95 -5.14
C SER A 23 -16.67 15.30 -4.58
N LEU A 24 -15.62 15.88 -5.16
CA LEU A 24 -15.12 17.21 -4.91
C LEU A 24 -15.24 18.04 -6.19
N PRO A 25 -15.18 19.36 -6.15
CA PRO A 25 -15.32 20.20 -7.35
C PRO A 25 -14.39 19.79 -8.50
N ASP A 26 -13.14 19.51 -8.20
CA ASP A 26 -12.11 19.24 -9.20
C ASP A 26 -11.79 17.76 -9.39
N ILE A 27 -12.32 16.86 -8.55
CA ILE A 27 -12.06 15.44 -8.65
C ILE A 27 -13.25 14.62 -8.16
N THR A 28 -13.56 13.58 -8.90
CA THR A 28 -14.50 12.54 -8.48
C THR A 28 -13.76 11.19 -8.46
N TYR A 29 -14.03 10.43 -7.44
CA TYR A 29 -13.37 9.15 -7.22
C TYR A 29 -14.41 8.12 -6.79
N HIS A 30 -14.43 6.99 -7.49
CA HIS A 30 -15.29 5.85 -7.17
C HIS A 30 -14.44 4.59 -7.05
N PHE A 31 -14.64 3.87 -5.97
CA PHE A 31 -14.05 2.56 -5.72
C PHE A 31 -15.13 1.50 -5.65
N VAL A 32 -14.89 0.37 -6.30
CA VAL A 32 -15.71 -0.84 -6.20
C VAL A 32 -14.78 -2.04 -6.12
N ARG A 33 -15.09 -2.94 -5.21
CA ARG A 33 -14.46 -4.27 -5.09
C ARG A 33 -15.45 -5.34 -5.50
N GLU A 34 -15.10 -6.09 -6.53
CA GLU A 34 -15.87 -7.20 -7.04
C GLU A 34 -15.01 -8.46 -7.00
N ASN A 35 -15.33 -9.40 -6.10
CA ASN A 35 -14.56 -10.61 -5.87
C ASN A 35 -13.06 -10.29 -5.59
N ASP A 36 -12.21 -10.61 -6.55
CA ASP A 36 -10.76 -10.44 -6.46
C ASP A 36 -10.26 -9.20 -7.22
N THR A 37 -11.17 -8.34 -7.65
CA THR A 37 -10.84 -7.18 -8.48
C THR A 37 -11.23 -5.89 -7.78
N ASP A 38 -10.28 -4.99 -7.66
CA ASP A 38 -10.48 -3.61 -7.21
C ASP A 38 -10.52 -2.68 -8.43
N ILE A 39 -11.58 -1.91 -8.55
CA ILE A 39 -11.79 -0.98 -9.66
C ILE A 39 -11.88 0.45 -9.09
N TYR A 40 -11.01 1.31 -9.58
CA TYR A 40 -10.95 2.71 -9.22
C TYR A 40 -11.27 3.57 -10.45
N ARG A 41 -12.34 4.35 -10.39
CA ARG A 41 -12.70 5.31 -11.43
C ARG A 41 -12.43 6.70 -10.92
N ILE A 42 -11.52 7.41 -11.59
CA ILE A 42 -11.05 8.74 -11.20
C ILE A 42 -11.39 9.69 -12.34
N GLU A 43 -12.04 10.79 -12.03
CA GLU A 43 -12.30 11.87 -12.97
C GLU A 43 -11.77 13.17 -12.39
N GLN A 44 -10.89 13.85 -13.11
CA GLN A 44 -10.34 15.15 -12.76
C GLN A 44 -10.86 16.24 -13.70
N ARG A 45 -11.14 17.42 -13.14
CA ARG A 45 -11.70 18.58 -13.87
C ARG A 45 -10.79 19.80 -13.82
N PHE A 46 -9.50 19.59 -13.52
CA PHE A 46 -8.52 20.66 -13.57
C PHE A 46 -8.38 21.18 -15.00
N LYS A 47 -8.12 22.50 -15.17
CA LYS A 47 -7.89 23.10 -16.48
C LYS A 47 -6.74 22.40 -17.25
N ALA A 48 -5.67 22.08 -16.56
CA ALA A 48 -4.59 21.21 -17.05
C ALA A 48 -4.67 19.91 -16.26
N PRO A 49 -4.91 18.75 -16.90
CA PRO A 49 -4.96 17.48 -16.20
C PRO A 49 -3.62 17.16 -15.52
N LEU A 50 -3.70 16.70 -14.28
CA LEU A 50 -2.55 16.35 -13.48
C LEU A 50 -2.12 14.89 -13.75
N ALA A 51 -0.84 14.62 -13.67
CA ALA A 51 -0.32 13.25 -13.66
C ALA A 51 -0.74 12.56 -12.36
N LEU A 52 -1.65 11.59 -12.48
CA LEU A 52 -2.22 10.87 -11.34
C LEU A 52 -1.37 9.66 -10.98
N THR A 53 -1.11 9.50 -9.70
CA THR A 53 -0.56 8.28 -9.11
C THR A 53 -1.53 7.76 -8.07
N LEU A 54 -1.92 6.50 -8.19
CA LEU A 54 -2.75 5.82 -7.20
C LEU A 54 -1.85 4.99 -6.28
N GLN A 55 -2.00 5.17 -4.96
CA GLN A 55 -1.32 4.40 -3.95
C GLN A 55 -2.34 3.62 -3.13
N VAL A 56 -2.29 2.30 -3.17
CA VAL A 56 -3.26 1.44 -2.48
C VAL A 56 -2.57 0.42 -1.59
N ASN A 57 -3.18 0.14 -0.46
CA ASN A 57 -2.71 -0.94 0.40
C ASN A 57 -2.90 -2.29 -0.30
N VAL A 58 -1.90 -3.16 -0.16
CA VAL A 58 -1.99 -4.53 -0.68
C VAL A 58 -3.14 -5.26 0.02
N GLY A 59 -4.09 -5.75 -0.76
CA GLY A 59 -5.26 -6.43 -0.23
C GLY A 59 -5.10 -7.94 -0.08
N ARG A 60 -4.22 -8.56 -0.88
CA ARG A 60 -3.99 -10.01 -0.91
C ARG A 60 -2.53 -10.35 -1.14
N GLU A 61 -2.18 -11.62 -1.04
CA GLU A 61 -0.81 -12.13 -1.13
C GLU A 61 -0.09 -11.76 -2.44
N ARG A 62 -0.84 -11.62 -3.54
CA ARG A 62 -0.27 -11.37 -4.87
C ARG A 62 -1.14 -10.44 -5.70
N ILE A 63 -0.49 -9.69 -6.57
CA ILE A 63 -1.13 -8.97 -7.66
C ILE A 63 -1.03 -9.85 -8.92
N HIS A 64 -2.16 -10.13 -9.54
CA HIS A 64 -2.20 -10.88 -10.79
C HIS A 64 -1.98 -9.95 -12.00
N SER A 65 -2.68 -8.82 -12.02
CA SER A 65 -2.50 -7.80 -13.06
C SER A 65 -2.93 -6.44 -12.56
N VAL A 66 -2.34 -5.40 -13.14
CA VAL A 66 -2.74 -4.00 -12.97
C VAL A 66 -2.97 -3.40 -14.35
N LYS A 67 -4.15 -2.84 -14.56
CA LYS A 67 -4.52 -2.17 -15.81
C LYS A 67 -4.94 -0.74 -15.56
N VAL A 68 -4.55 0.14 -16.46
CA VAL A 68 -5.03 1.53 -16.52
C VAL A 68 -5.66 1.76 -17.88
N ASN A 69 -6.95 2.13 -17.87
CA ASN A 69 -7.75 2.28 -19.10
C ASN A 69 -7.67 1.05 -20.02
N GLY A 70 -7.73 -0.15 -19.43
CA GLY A 70 -7.70 -1.44 -20.12
C GLY A 70 -6.32 -1.92 -20.58
N LYS A 71 -5.25 -1.15 -20.36
CA LYS A 71 -3.87 -1.53 -20.73
C LYS A 71 -3.09 -1.91 -19.47
N GLU A 72 -2.31 -2.98 -19.56
CA GLU A 72 -1.37 -3.33 -18.49
C GLU A 72 -0.33 -2.24 -18.30
N VAL A 73 -0.01 -1.97 -17.03
CA VAL A 73 0.98 -0.96 -16.64
C VAL A 73 1.92 -1.51 -15.59
N ASP A 74 3.14 -0.97 -15.60
CA ASP A 74 4.11 -1.23 -14.53
C ASP A 74 3.66 -0.59 -13.23
N TRP A 75 3.97 -1.24 -12.15
CA TRP A 75 3.70 -0.78 -10.79
C TRP A 75 4.89 -1.11 -9.88
N SER A 76 4.97 -0.46 -8.74
CA SER A 76 6.04 -0.70 -7.76
C SER A 76 5.47 -0.70 -6.35
N PHE A 77 6.29 -1.14 -5.38
CA PHE A 77 5.98 -0.93 -3.97
C PHE A 77 6.54 0.42 -3.50
N ALA A 78 5.83 1.08 -2.59
CA ALA A 78 6.35 2.25 -1.91
C ALA A 78 7.50 1.84 -0.97
N GLU A 79 8.63 2.56 -1.04
CA GLU A 79 9.81 2.26 -0.22
C GLU A 79 9.58 2.46 1.28
N ALA A 80 8.73 3.41 1.65
CA ALA A 80 8.46 3.78 3.03
C ALA A 80 6.98 3.56 3.39
N ALA A 81 6.52 2.31 3.35
CA ALA A 81 5.20 1.95 3.83
C ALA A 81 5.30 1.43 5.26
N SER A 82 4.55 2.02 6.19
CA SER A 82 4.38 1.48 7.54
C SER A 82 3.07 0.71 7.64
N GLY A 83 3.10 -0.46 8.22
CA GLY A 83 1.95 -1.35 8.34
C GLY A 83 1.76 -2.21 7.09
N TYR A 84 0.81 -1.87 6.23
CA TYR A 84 0.58 -2.60 4.98
C TYR A 84 1.55 -2.19 3.88
N PRO A 85 2.02 -3.13 3.05
CA PRO A 85 2.68 -2.78 1.81
C PRO A 85 1.75 -1.92 0.94
N VAL A 86 2.32 -0.93 0.27
CA VAL A 86 1.57 -0.01 -0.58
C VAL A 86 2.04 -0.17 -2.03
N VAL A 87 1.09 -0.41 -2.92
CA VAL A 87 1.33 -0.45 -4.36
C VAL A 87 1.20 0.95 -4.92
N VAL A 88 2.15 1.34 -5.75
CA VAL A 88 2.22 2.63 -6.44
C VAL A 88 1.96 2.39 -7.92
N ILE A 89 0.90 2.98 -8.44
CA ILE A 89 0.43 2.79 -9.82
C ILE A 89 0.38 4.16 -10.52
N PRO A 90 1.15 4.37 -11.58
CA PRO A 90 0.97 5.52 -12.45
C PRO A 90 -0.38 5.43 -13.17
N ALA A 91 -1.35 6.25 -12.75
CA ALA A 91 -2.72 6.05 -13.19
C ALA A 91 -3.02 6.71 -14.55
N SER A 92 -2.62 7.90 -14.79
CA SER A 92 -2.77 8.61 -16.09
C SER A 92 -2.66 10.14 -15.90
N SER A 93 -2.38 10.87 -16.97
CA SER A 93 -2.56 12.32 -17.03
C SER A 93 -3.83 12.74 -17.80
N ALA A 94 -4.72 11.80 -18.13
CA ALA A 94 -6.00 12.10 -18.76
C ALA A 94 -7.04 12.58 -17.74
N GLN A 95 -8.10 13.23 -18.22
CA GLN A 95 -9.21 13.65 -17.35
C GLN A 95 -9.91 12.48 -16.66
N LYS A 96 -9.92 11.29 -17.30
CA LYS A 96 -10.52 10.08 -16.75
C LYS A 96 -9.50 8.97 -16.72
N ALA A 97 -9.42 8.28 -15.60
CA ALA A 97 -8.60 7.09 -15.41
C ALA A 97 -9.45 5.99 -14.76
N ILE A 98 -9.34 4.78 -15.29
CA ILE A 98 -9.90 3.57 -14.71
C ILE A 98 -8.72 2.67 -14.38
N VAL A 99 -8.50 2.42 -13.10
CA VAL A 99 -7.45 1.50 -12.63
C VAL A 99 -8.12 0.23 -12.14
N GLU A 100 -7.70 -0.90 -12.68
CA GLU A 100 -8.17 -2.24 -12.30
C GLU A 100 -6.99 -3.01 -11.72
N ILE A 101 -7.18 -3.55 -10.51
CA ILE A 101 -6.20 -4.41 -9.85
C ILE A 101 -6.85 -5.76 -9.62
N VAL A 102 -6.32 -6.78 -10.25
CA VAL A 102 -6.73 -8.17 -10.01
C VAL A 102 -5.79 -8.78 -8.97
N TRP A 103 -6.35 -9.18 -7.87
CA TRP A 103 -5.64 -9.81 -6.77
C TRP A 103 -5.67 -11.33 -6.88
N LYS A 104 -4.72 -12.00 -6.22
CA LYS A 104 -4.67 -13.46 -6.11
C LYS A 104 -4.17 -13.88 -4.73
N GLY A 105 -4.63 -15.05 -4.28
CA GLY A 105 -4.27 -15.59 -2.98
C GLY A 105 -5.20 -15.12 -1.86
N ASN A 106 -4.79 -15.36 -0.62
CA ASN A 106 -5.56 -15.03 0.58
C ASN A 106 -5.54 -13.53 0.86
N CYS A 107 -6.57 -13.04 1.56
CA CYS A 107 -6.57 -11.67 2.06
C CYS A 107 -5.43 -11.47 3.05
N LEU A 108 -4.67 -10.38 2.89
CA LEU A 108 -3.73 -9.96 3.90
C LEU A 108 -4.53 -9.32 5.04
N ASN A 109 -4.47 -9.96 6.18
CA ASN A 109 -4.96 -9.41 7.41
C ASN A 109 -3.79 -9.40 8.41
N PRO A 110 -2.86 -8.44 8.31
CA PRO A 110 -1.74 -8.37 9.22
C PRO A 110 -2.29 -8.02 10.61
N VAL A 111 -2.55 -9.03 11.38
CA VAL A 111 -2.62 -8.87 12.83
C VAL A 111 -1.17 -8.65 13.25
N LEU A 112 -0.79 -7.40 13.45
CA LEU A 112 0.49 -7.08 14.06
C LEU A 112 0.40 -7.56 15.51
N PRO A 113 1.18 -8.55 15.94
CA PRO A 113 1.18 -8.96 17.33
C PRO A 113 1.67 -7.78 18.16
N GLU A 114 0.92 -7.43 19.19
CA GLU A 114 1.43 -6.54 20.22
C GLU A 114 2.52 -7.30 20.98
N ILE A 115 3.74 -6.82 20.90
CA ILE A 115 4.87 -7.44 21.58
C ILE A 115 5.27 -6.54 22.74
N GLN A 116 5.05 -7.02 23.96
CA GLN A 116 5.56 -6.40 25.17
C GLN A 116 6.92 -7.03 25.48
N ALA A 117 7.93 -6.20 25.62
CA ALA A 117 9.28 -6.65 25.95
C ALA A 117 9.94 -5.67 26.91
N GLU A 118 10.76 -6.22 27.80
CA GLU A 118 11.64 -5.43 28.65
C GLU A 118 12.83 -4.90 27.82
N ALA A 119 13.38 -3.78 28.23
CA ALA A 119 14.59 -3.24 27.61
C ALA A 119 15.71 -4.26 27.62
N LEU A 120 16.47 -4.35 26.52
CA LEU A 120 17.56 -5.30 26.28
C LEU A 120 17.12 -6.78 26.16
N ALA A 121 15.83 -7.09 26.29
CA ALA A 121 15.35 -8.44 26.01
C ALA A 121 15.45 -8.75 24.49
N GLU A 122 15.80 -10.00 24.17
CA GLU A 122 15.74 -10.46 22.78
C GLU A 122 14.28 -10.70 22.38
N ILE A 123 13.86 -10.05 21.33
CA ILE A 123 12.52 -10.19 20.75
C ILE A 123 12.65 -10.99 19.44
N ARG A 124 11.82 -12.00 19.29
CA ARG A 124 11.71 -12.76 18.04
C ARG A 124 10.35 -12.53 17.41
N ILE A 125 10.34 -11.95 16.21
CA ILE A 125 9.14 -11.73 15.41
C ILE A 125 9.09 -12.78 14.31
N PRO A 126 8.17 -13.74 14.35
CA PRO A 126 8.04 -14.73 13.29
C PRO A 126 7.45 -14.10 12.03
N SER A 127 7.79 -14.66 10.88
CA SER A 127 7.13 -14.32 9.62
C SER A 127 5.64 -14.71 9.68
N ILE A 128 4.79 -13.84 9.18
CA ILE A 128 3.36 -14.07 9.11
C ILE A 128 3.01 -14.52 7.68
N LEU A 129 2.25 -15.59 7.56
CA LEU A 129 1.72 -16.11 6.29
C LEU A 129 2.77 -16.39 5.20
N GLY A 130 3.99 -16.76 5.58
CA GLY A 130 5.07 -17.04 4.61
C GLY A 130 5.63 -15.79 3.94
N ALA A 131 5.35 -14.61 4.49
CA ALA A 131 5.97 -13.37 4.03
C ALA A 131 7.47 -13.40 4.35
N VAL A 132 8.28 -12.87 3.44
CA VAL A 132 9.71 -12.69 3.64
C VAL A 132 9.95 -11.28 4.18
N PHE A 133 10.75 -11.18 5.23
CA PHE A 133 11.15 -9.88 5.75
C PHE A 133 12.08 -9.19 4.75
N GLY A 134 11.72 -7.98 4.35
CA GLY A 134 12.54 -7.16 3.47
C GLY A 134 13.55 -6.32 4.25
N LYS A 135 13.22 -5.06 4.46
CA LYS A 135 14.06 -4.06 5.13
C LYS A 135 13.46 -3.66 6.46
N ILE A 136 14.30 -3.60 7.50
CA ILE A 136 13.95 -2.97 8.78
C ILE A 136 14.18 -1.46 8.64
N TYR A 137 13.17 -0.68 8.99
CA TYR A 137 13.26 0.76 9.06
C TYR A 137 13.22 1.19 10.53
N ASP A 138 14.35 1.69 11.01
CA ASP A 138 14.54 2.15 12.39
C ASP A 138 15.05 3.60 12.40
N PRO A 139 14.15 4.58 12.20
CA PRO A 139 14.53 5.99 12.11
C PRO A 139 15.05 6.58 13.42
N GLN A 140 14.76 5.93 14.55
CA GLN A 140 15.17 6.38 15.88
C GLN A 140 16.46 5.68 16.35
N GLY A 141 16.92 4.66 15.66
CA GLY A 141 18.12 3.91 16.02
C GLY A 141 17.99 3.16 17.34
N VAL A 142 16.78 2.69 17.67
CA VAL A 142 16.47 2.02 18.94
C VAL A 142 16.68 0.50 18.91
N LEU A 143 16.93 -0.07 17.73
CA LEU A 143 17.13 -1.50 17.55
C LEU A 143 18.62 -1.84 17.66
N ILE A 144 18.93 -2.84 18.48
CA ILE A 144 20.29 -3.37 18.60
C ILE A 144 20.41 -4.59 17.70
N GLN A 145 21.36 -4.55 16.77
CA GLN A 145 21.76 -5.68 15.92
C GLN A 145 20.60 -6.51 15.35
N PRO A 146 19.66 -5.90 14.63
CA PRO A 146 18.56 -6.66 14.06
C PRO A 146 19.09 -7.71 13.10
N ASN A 147 18.78 -8.98 13.38
CA ASN A 147 19.10 -10.10 12.52
C ASN A 147 17.84 -10.55 11.78
N VAL A 148 17.85 -10.45 10.47
CA VAL A 148 16.75 -10.80 9.60
C VAL A 148 17.03 -12.13 8.93
N SER A 149 16.12 -13.08 9.11
CA SER A 149 16.08 -14.33 8.34
C SER A 149 14.78 -14.38 7.54
N ASP A 150 14.67 -15.28 6.59
CA ASP A 150 13.47 -15.45 5.78
C ASP A 150 12.20 -15.73 6.62
N THR A 151 12.37 -16.30 7.80
CA THR A 151 11.26 -16.76 8.64
C THR A 151 11.08 -15.98 9.94
N SER A 152 12.04 -15.15 10.33
CA SER A 152 11.96 -14.38 11.57
C SER A 152 12.92 -13.20 11.62
N ILE A 153 12.55 -12.20 12.41
CA ILE A 153 13.45 -11.13 12.84
C ILE A 153 13.79 -11.37 14.31
N ARG A 154 15.07 -11.27 14.66
CA ARG A 154 15.55 -11.16 16.04
C ARG A 154 16.11 -9.77 16.24
N LEU A 155 15.72 -9.13 17.31
CA LEU A 155 16.15 -7.78 17.67
C LEU A 155 16.10 -7.58 19.18
N SER A 156 16.81 -6.59 19.66
CA SER A 156 16.69 -6.09 21.02
C SER A 156 16.47 -4.57 20.97
N LEU A 157 15.80 -4.02 21.97
CA LEU A 157 15.59 -2.59 22.12
C LEU A 157 16.65 -2.01 23.06
N ILE A 158 17.21 -0.86 22.69
CA ILE A 158 18.00 -0.08 23.67
C ILE A 158 17.08 0.51 24.72
N HIS A 159 17.63 0.65 25.92
CA HIS A 159 16.97 1.42 26.97
C HIS A 159 17.03 2.90 26.60
N ILE A 160 15.88 3.54 26.46
CA ILE A 160 15.74 4.99 26.28
C ILE A 160 15.47 5.61 27.63
#